data_308bd34eb0d47068ac64314a8b98b3c5
#
_entry.id   308bd34eb0d47068ac64314a8b98b3c5
#
_cell.length_a   1.000
_cell.length_b   1.000
_cell.length_c   1.000
_cell.angle_alpha   90.00
_cell.angle_beta   90.00
_cell.angle_gamma   90.00
#
_symmetry.space_group_name_H-M   'P 1'
#
loop_
_entity.id
_entity.type
_entity.pdbx_description
1 polymer ?
#
loop_
_entity_poly.entity_id
_entity_poly.type
_entity_poly.pdbx_seq_one_letter_code
_entity_poly.pdbx_strand_id
1 'polypeptide(L)'
;DKGQMYMHVKALEFMTSTKQLPCNVKFMIEGEEEVGSDNLAEFVENNNEKLKNDVILISDTGMIAKETPSITTGLRGLSYVEVEVTGPNRDLHSGIYGGAVANPINVLAKMIASLHDENNHITIPGFYDNVENLSIKEREEMAKAPFSLEDYKDALKINAVYGEKGYSTNERNSIRPTLDVNGIWGGYTGEGAKTVIASKAYAKISMRLVPNQDCHEITSLFKTHFESIAPEGVTRSEERR
;
A
#
# COMPACT_ATOMS: atom_id res chain seq x y z
N ASP A 1 -3.49 1.79 18.41
CA ASP A 1 -2.43 0.98 19.05
C ASP A 1 -2.22 1.24 20.53
N LYS A 2 -3.32 1.16 21.28
CA LYS A 2 -3.29 1.38 22.74
C LYS A 2 -2.41 0.38 23.48
N GLY A 3 -2.25 -0.84 22.94
CA GLY A 3 -1.43 -1.88 23.55
C GLY A 3 0.05 -1.52 23.54
N GLN A 4 0.57 -1.06 22.42
CA GLN A 4 1.98 -0.67 22.26
C GLN A 4 2.30 0.55 23.14
N MET A 5 1.44 1.57 23.13
CA MET A 5 1.61 2.71 24.03
C MET A 5 1.58 2.31 25.51
N TYR A 6 0.64 1.46 25.91
CA TYR A 6 0.51 0.99 27.28
C TYR A 6 1.74 0.18 27.75
N MET A 7 2.31 -0.62 26.84
CA MET A 7 3.54 -1.37 27.12
C MET A 7 4.71 -0.43 27.48
N HIS A 8 4.91 0.66 26.76
CA HIS A 8 5.94 1.66 27.07
C HIS A 8 5.68 2.37 28.39
N VAL A 9 4.43 2.74 28.68
CA VAL A 9 4.05 3.35 29.95
C VAL A 9 4.37 2.40 31.11
N LYS A 10 4.04 1.11 30.98
CA LYS A 10 4.32 0.11 32.01
C LYS A 10 5.81 -0.17 32.19
N ALA A 11 6.57 -0.20 31.12
CA ALA A 11 8.02 -0.33 31.18
C ALA A 11 8.65 0.86 31.94
N LEU A 12 8.23 2.09 31.64
CA LEU A 12 8.70 3.29 32.33
C LEU A 12 8.31 3.29 33.81
N GLU A 13 7.07 2.94 34.13
CA GLU A 13 6.59 2.80 35.54
C GLU A 13 7.46 1.81 36.32
N PHE A 14 7.74 0.65 35.77
CA PHE A 14 8.59 -0.38 36.37
C PHE A 14 10.03 0.12 36.56
N MET A 15 10.66 0.66 35.52
CA MET A 15 12.05 1.15 35.60
C MET A 15 12.20 2.31 36.57
N THR A 16 11.20 3.19 36.69
CA THR A 16 11.19 4.30 37.62
C THR A 16 11.04 3.78 39.05
N SER A 17 10.12 2.84 39.32
CA SER A 17 9.86 2.29 40.63
C SER A 17 11.06 1.50 41.18
N THR A 18 11.81 0.85 40.30
CA THR A 18 13.04 0.10 40.66
C THR A 18 14.30 0.97 40.65
N LYS A 19 14.18 2.27 40.35
CA LYS A 19 15.32 3.20 40.17
C LYS A 19 16.37 2.74 39.16
N GLN A 20 15.93 2.07 38.11
CA GLN A 20 16.77 1.51 37.04
C GLN A 20 16.64 2.28 35.73
N LEU A 21 15.95 3.43 35.68
CA LEU A 21 15.82 4.25 34.50
C LEU A 21 17.16 4.96 34.20
N PRO A 22 17.87 4.60 33.09
CA PRO A 22 19.23 5.09 32.85
C PRO A 22 19.25 6.38 32.04
N CYS A 23 18.12 6.90 31.57
CA CYS A 23 18.03 8.03 30.66
C CYS A 23 16.78 8.88 30.91
N ASN A 24 16.73 10.04 30.29
CA ASN A 24 15.52 10.85 30.22
C ASN A 24 14.58 10.29 29.16
N VAL A 25 13.29 10.27 29.43
CA VAL A 25 12.27 9.77 28.50
C VAL A 25 11.28 10.88 28.19
N LYS A 26 10.98 11.06 26.90
CA LYS A 26 9.92 11.92 26.40
C LYS A 26 8.90 11.04 25.68
N PHE A 27 7.62 11.29 25.89
CA PHE A 27 6.55 10.71 25.11
C PHE A 27 5.98 11.78 24.17
N MET A 28 5.94 11.47 22.87
CA MET A 28 5.17 12.21 21.90
C MET A 28 4.02 11.30 21.48
N ILE A 29 2.80 11.75 21.74
CA ILE A 29 1.59 10.97 21.44
C ILE A 29 0.83 11.70 20.37
N GLU A 30 0.59 11.01 19.26
CA GLU A 30 -0.14 11.51 18.10
C GLU A 30 -1.48 10.80 17.98
N GLY A 31 -2.50 11.49 17.49
CA GLY A 31 -3.84 10.95 17.26
C GLY A 31 -4.30 10.99 15.82
N GLU A 32 -3.45 11.41 14.87
CA GLU A 32 -3.80 11.62 13.46
C GLU A 32 -3.08 10.66 12.50
N GLU A 33 -2.29 9.70 12.99
CA GLU A 33 -1.47 8.81 12.15
C GLU A 33 -2.33 8.11 11.11
N GLU A 34 -3.46 7.54 11.50
CA GLU A 34 -4.36 6.77 10.62
C GLU A 34 -5.14 7.62 9.59
N VAL A 35 -5.04 8.93 9.68
CA VAL A 35 -5.67 9.87 8.73
C VAL A 35 -4.66 10.74 7.99
N GLY A 36 -3.35 10.46 8.11
CA GLY A 36 -2.27 11.08 7.33
C GLY A 36 -1.42 12.11 8.05
N SER A 37 -1.62 12.35 9.35
CA SER A 37 -0.74 13.19 10.20
C SER A 37 -0.54 14.62 9.68
N ASP A 38 -1.57 15.25 9.15
CA ASP A 38 -1.47 16.58 8.48
C ASP A 38 -0.83 17.66 9.35
N ASN A 39 -1.00 17.60 10.68
CA ASN A 39 -0.47 18.58 11.61
C ASN A 39 0.89 18.19 12.23
N LEU A 40 1.40 16.98 11.98
CA LEU A 40 2.61 16.47 12.63
C LEU A 40 3.86 17.27 12.25
N ALA A 41 4.04 17.57 10.97
CA ALA A 41 5.23 18.29 10.49
C ALA A 41 5.34 19.67 11.14
N GLU A 42 4.27 20.45 11.12
CA GLU A 42 4.21 21.78 11.76
C GLU A 42 4.44 21.68 13.28
N PHE A 43 3.83 20.69 13.94
CA PHE A 43 4.06 20.46 15.36
C PHE A 43 5.53 20.19 15.70
N VAL A 44 6.19 19.33 14.92
CA VAL A 44 7.61 18.98 15.12
C VAL A 44 8.49 20.20 14.89
N GLU A 45 8.28 20.96 13.84
CA GLU A 45 9.04 22.20 13.55
C GLU A 45 8.91 23.20 14.68
N ASN A 46 7.69 23.47 15.17
CA ASN A 46 7.42 24.42 16.24
C ASN A 46 7.91 23.98 17.62
N ASN A 47 8.18 22.68 17.82
CA ASN A 47 8.60 22.10 19.10
C ASN A 47 9.99 21.44 19.05
N ASN A 48 10.79 21.71 18.04
CA ASN A 48 12.08 21.05 17.80
C ASN A 48 12.97 21.02 19.05
N GLU A 49 13.13 22.14 19.77
CA GLU A 49 13.95 22.19 20.98
C GLU A 49 13.42 21.28 22.13
N LYS A 50 12.09 21.15 22.27
CA LYS A 50 11.50 20.24 23.25
C LYS A 50 11.67 18.77 22.86
N LEU A 51 11.67 18.51 21.55
CA LEU A 51 11.72 17.17 20.97
C LEU A 51 13.15 16.65 20.78
N LYS A 52 14.18 17.48 21.01
CA LYS A 52 15.58 17.02 20.96
C LYS A 52 15.78 15.76 21.77
N ASN A 53 16.40 14.77 21.16
CA ASN A 53 16.68 13.46 21.75
C ASN A 53 17.90 12.83 21.05
N ASP A 54 18.47 11.80 21.65
CA ASP A 54 19.55 11.02 21.09
C ASP A 54 19.03 9.80 20.31
N VAL A 55 17.85 9.28 20.70
CA VAL A 55 17.22 8.09 20.10
C VAL A 55 15.71 8.28 20.05
N ILE A 56 15.10 7.93 18.92
CA ILE A 56 13.66 7.83 18.74
C ILE A 56 13.29 6.34 18.70
N LEU A 57 12.33 5.95 19.53
CA LEU A 57 11.75 4.60 19.51
C LEU A 57 10.30 4.67 19.04
N ILE A 58 10.04 4.03 17.92
CA ILE A 58 8.71 3.89 17.33
C ILE A 58 8.31 2.42 17.41
N SER A 59 7.17 2.11 18.01
CA SER A 59 6.68 0.74 18.24
C SER A 59 5.36 0.48 17.52
N ASP A 60 5.30 0.85 16.24
CA ASP A 60 4.16 0.51 15.38
C ASP A 60 4.40 -0.82 14.67
N THR A 61 4.57 -1.87 15.47
CA THR A 61 4.83 -3.23 14.99
C THR A 61 4.08 -4.26 15.84
N GLY A 62 3.90 -5.46 15.29
CA GLY A 62 3.24 -6.57 15.95
C GLY A 62 4.17 -7.77 16.18
N MET A 63 3.72 -8.70 17.00
CA MET A 63 4.33 -10.02 17.12
C MET A 63 3.86 -10.89 15.93
N ILE A 64 4.71 -11.80 15.45
CA ILE A 64 4.35 -12.77 14.41
C ILE A 64 3.21 -13.68 14.90
N ALA A 65 3.29 -14.13 16.16
CA ALA A 65 2.26 -14.92 16.82
C ALA A 65 2.28 -14.65 18.33
N LYS A 66 1.23 -15.04 19.04
CA LYS A 66 1.05 -14.79 20.47
C LYS A 66 2.24 -15.24 21.32
N GLU A 67 2.84 -16.38 21.02
CA GLU A 67 3.96 -16.98 21.77
C GLU A 67 5.29 -16.84 21.01
N THR A 68 5.35 -16.02 19.95
CA THR A 68 6.54 -15.89 19.10
C THR A 68 6.97 -14.44 19.08
N PRO A 69 7.94 -14.04 19.92
CA PRO A 69 8.52 -12.70 19.85
C PRO A 69 9.23 -12.49 18.52
N SER A 70 9.19 -11.28 18.00
CA SER A 70 9.82 -10.91 16.74
C SER A 70 10.46 -9.54 16.81
N ILE A 71 11.47 -9.32 15.99
CA ILE A 71 12.09 -8.02 15.76
C ILE A 71 11.84 -7.65 14.31
N THR A 72 11.11 -6.56 14.09
CA THR A 72 10.91 -6.00 12.76
C THR A 72 12.18 -5.26 12.35
N THR A 73 12.83 -5.74 11.28
CA THR A 73 14.11 -5.20 10.79
C THR A 73 13.95 -4.23 9.63
N GLY A 74 12.74 -4.09 9.09
CA GLY A 74 12.44 -3.19 7.99
C GLY A 74 10.94 -3.13 7.71
N LEU A 75 10.54 -2.09 7.00
CA LEU A 75 9.17 -1.87 6.54
C LEU A 75 9.17 -1.73 5.01
N ARG A 76 8.06 -2.09 4.38
CA ARG A 76 7.89 -1.85 2.94
C ARG A 76 7.61 -0.39 2.68
N GLY A 77 8.25 0.15 1.64
CA GLY A 77 7.96 1.48 1.14
C GLY A 77 6.59 1.59 0.50
N LEU A 78 6.22 2.80 0.09
CA LEU A 78 4.94 3.09 -0.54
C LEU A 78 5.13 4.08 -1.70
N SER A 79 4.51 3.76 -2.85
CA SER A 79 4.18 4.71 -3.89
C SER A 79 2.66 4.69 -4.06
N TYR A 80 2.02 5.86 -3.99
CA TYR A 80 0.56 5.99 -4.07
C TYR A 80 0.19 6.96 -5.17
N VAL A 81 -0.71 6.53 -6.05
CA VAL A 81 -1.15 7.33 -7.20
C VAL A 81 -2.68 7.34 -7.32
N GLU A 82 -3.21 8.43 -7.85
CA GLU A 82 -4.58 8.51 -8.34
C GLU A 82 -4.55 8.70 -9.84
N VAL A 83 -5.34 7.93 -10.57
CA VAL A 83 -5.42 7.97 -12.02
C VAL A 83 -6.81 8.40 -12.47
N GLU A 84 -6.86 9.22 -13.51
CA GLU A 84 -8.08 9.61 -14.21
C GLU A 84 -7.99 9.16 -15.68
N VAL A 85 -9.04 8.51 -16.15
CA VAL A 85 -9.26 8.24 -17.58
C VAL A 85 -10.44 9.08 -18.03
N THR A 86 -10.19 10.00 -18.96
CA THR A 86 -11.18 10.90 -19.53
C THR A 86 -11.53 10.47 -20.95
N GLY A 87 -12.82 10.27 -21.22
CA GLY A 87 -13.37 9.93 -22.55
C GLY A 87 -14.09 11.14 -23.18
N PRO A 88 -15.40 11.04 -23.44
CA PRO A 88 -16.16 12.12 -24.06
C PRO A 88 -16.24 13.35 -23.13
N ASN A 89 -16.52 14.52 -23.73
CA ASN A 89 -16.60 15.79 -23.01
C ASN A 89 -17.76 15.95 -22.04
N ARG A 90 -18.65 14.96 -21.98
CA ARG A 90 -19.80 14.85 -21.07
C ARG A 90 -20.29 13.42 -21.00
N ASP A 91 -21.12 13.11 -20.04
CA ASP A 91 -21.82 11.83 -19.96
C ASP A 91 -22.75 11.66 -21.18
N LEU A 92 -22.77 10.47 -21.76
CA LEU A 92 -23.51 10.14 -22.97
C LEU A 92 -24.51 9.02 -22.70
N HIS A 93 -25.58 8.97 -23.50
CA HIS A 93 -26.54 7.87 -23.46
C HIS A 93 -25.99 6.64 -24.17
N SER A 94 -25.83 5.52 -23.45
CA SER A 94 -25.23 4.29 -23.99
C SER A 94 -26.03 3.64 -25.11
N GLY A 95 -27.35 3.83 -25.16
CA GLY A 95 -28.21 3.36 -26.24
C GLY A 95 -27.99 4.08 -27.59
N ILE A 96 -27.36 5.26 -27.58
CA ILE A 96 -27.07 6.04 -28.79
C ILE A 96 -25.59 5.91 -29.15
N TYR A 97 -24.68 5.99 -28.17
CA TYR A 97 -23.24 6.08 -28.38
C TYR A 97 -22.47 4.80 -28.02
N GLY A 98 -23.18 3.80 -27.45
CA GLY A 98 -22.56 2.52 -27.10
C GLY A 98 -22.00 1.79 -28.32
N GLY A 99 -20.76 1.31 -28.21
CA GLY A 99 -20.05 0.67 -29.32
C GLY A 99 -19.33 1.63 -30.27
N ALA A 100 -19.62 2.94 -30.21
CA ALA A 100 -19.00 3.96 -31.08
C ALA A 100 -18.01 4.85 -30.30
N VAL A 101 -18.17 4.99 -29.00
CA VAL A 101 -17.34 5.85 -28.14
C VAL A 101 -16.72 5.00 -27.02
N ALA A 102 -15.44 5.25 -26.72
CA ALA A 102 -14.78 4.60 -25.62
C ALA A 102 -15.48 4.93 -24.28
N ASN A 103 -15.75 3.89 -23.48
CA ASN A 103 -16.27 4.05 -22.14
C ASN A 103 -15.09 4.07 -21.15
N PRO A 104 -14.80 5.18 -20.46
CA PRO A 104 -13.68 5.29 -19.56
C PRO A 104 -13.63 4.22 -18.47
N ILE A 105 -14.77 3.77 -17.95
CA ILE A 105 -14.85 2.71 -16.95
C ILE A 105 -14.33 1.38 -17.53
N ASN A 106 -14.79 1.02 -18.75
CA ASN A 106 -14.35 -0.20 -19.41
C ASN A 106 -12.86 -0.15 -19.78
N VAL A 107 -12.39 1.04 -20.19
CA VAL A 107 -10.97 1.27 -20.50
C VAL A 107 -10.13 1.13 -19.24
N LEU A 108 -10.48 1.84 -18.16
CA LEU A 108 -9.78 1.79 -16.88
C LEU A 108 -9.72 0.37 -16.32
N ALA A 109 -10.83 -0.37 -16.37
CA ALA A 109 -10.86 -1.76 -15.90
C ALA A 109 -9.87 -2.65 -16.69
N LYS A 110 -9.75 -2.47 -18.00
CA LYS A 110 -8.79 -3.21 -18.84
C LYS A 110 -7.35 -2.80 -18.56
N MET A 111 -7.10 -1.51 -18.39
CA MET A 111 -5.77 -1.00 -18.03
C MET A 111 -5.32 -1.55 -16.68
N ILE A 112 -6.18 -1.54 -15.67
CA ILE A 112 -5.90 -2.12 -14.36
C ILE A 112 -5.63 -3.63 -14.47
N ALA A 113 -6.47 -4.36 -15.21
CA ALA A 113 -6.30 -5.81 -15.38
C ALA A 113 -4.98 -6.17 -16.07
N SER A 114 -4.44 -5.28 -16.89
CA SER A 114 -3.16 -5.50 -17.57
C SER A 114 -1.93 -5.20 -16.71
N LEU A 115 -2.08 -4.64 -15.51
CA LEU A 115 -0.96 -4.37 -14.59
C LEU A 115 -0.39 -5.64 -13.93
N HIS A 116 -1.06 -6.78 -14.09
CA HIS A 116 -0.57 -8.08 -13.67
C HIS A 116 -0.70 -9.10 -14.80
N ASP A 117 0.27 -10.00 -14.89
CA ASP A 117 0.19 -11.17 -15.77
C ASP A 117 -0.55 -12.36 -15.11
N GLU A 118 -0.60 -13.49 -15.80
CA GLU A 118 -1.23 -14.73 -15.31
C GLU A 118 -0.52 -15.37 -14.10
N ASN A 119 0.68 -14.91 -13.77
CA ASN A 119 1.43 -15.32 -12.59
C ASN A 119 1.35 -14.28 -11.46
N ASN A 120 0.52 -13.26 -11.61
CA ASN A 120 0.42 -12.11 -10.72
C ASN A 120 1.75 -11.32 -10.57
N HIS A 121 2.57 -11.34 -11.60
CA HIS A 121 3.75 -10.51 -11.70
C HIS A 121 3.36 -9.14 -12.26
N ILE A 122 3.85 -8.07 -11.67
CA ILE A 122 3.54 -6.69 -12.12
C ILE A 122 4.20 -6.45 -13.48
N THR A 123 3.42 -6.00 -14.45
CA THR A 123 3.83 -5.89 -15.86
C THR A 123 4.51 -4.58 -16.22
N ILE A 124 4.68 -3.67 -15.27
CA ILE A 124 5.33 -2.37 -15.49
C ILE A 124 6.81 -2.60 -15.82
N PRO A 125 7.30 -2.21 -17.02
CA PRO A 125 8.71 -2.38 -17.39
C PRO A 125 9.63 -1.66 -16.40
N GLY A 126 10.69 -2.34 -15.96
CA GLY A 126 11.65 -1.80 -15.00
C GLY A 126 11.23 -1.90 -13.52
N PHE A 127 9.99 -2.30 -13.23
CA PHE A 127 9.47 -2.35 -11.86
C PHE A 127 10.29 -3.22 -10.92
N TYR A 128 10.87 -4.30 -11.43
CA TYR A 128 11.64 -5.26 -10.65
C TYR A 128 13.17 -5.10 -10.77
N ASP A 129 13.67 -4.14 -11.56
CA ASP A 129 15.10 -4.05 -11.88
C ASP A 129 16.01 -3.94 -10.65
N ASN A 130 15.54 -3.23 -9.63
CA ASN A 130 16.25 -3.04 -8.37
C ASN A 130 15.81 -3.99 -7.25
N VAL A 131 14.86 -4.90 -7.51
CA VAL A 131 14.35 -5.83 -6.49
C VAL A 131 15.37 -6.92 -6.23
N GLU A 132 15.79 -7.02 -4.97
CA GLU A 132 16.73 -8.06 -4.55
C GLU A 132 16.05 -9.44 -4.52
N ASN A 133 16.66 -10.41 -5.16
CA ASN A 133 16.22 -11.79 -5.11
C ASN A 133 16.98 -12.52 -4.01
N LEU A 134 16.27 -12.94 -2.97
CA LEU A 134 16.85 -13.73 -1.90
C LEU A 134 17.39 -15.08 -2.40
N SER A 135 18.51 -15.49 -1.87
CA SER A 135 19.06 -16.83 -2.09
C SER A 135 18.13 -17.90 -1.51
N ILE A 136 18.27 -19.14 -1.99
CA ILE A 136 17.52 -20.28 -1.46
C ILE A 136 17.68 -20.40 0.06
N LYS A 137 18.90 -20.20 0.57
CA LYS A 137 19.19 -20.27 2.00
C LYS A 137 18.44 -19.20 2.81
N GLU A 138 18.37 -17.97 2.32
CA GLU A 138 17.64 -16.89 2.98
C GLU A 138 16.14 -17.17 2.98
N ARG A 139 15.59 -17.68 1.88
CA ARG A 139 14.19 -18.10 1.80
C ARG A 139 13.87 -19.26 2.76
N GLU A 140 14.78 -20.22 2.91
CA GLU A 140 14.66 -21.31 3.89
C GLU A 140 14.68 -20.77 5.34
N GLU A 141 15.52 -19.77 5.63
CA GLU A 141 15.53 -19.12 6.95
C GLU A 141 14.20 -18.37 7.21
N MET A 142 13.69 -17.65 6.25
CA MET A 142 12.37 -17.00 6.37
C MET A 142 11.24 -18.01 6.59
N ALA A 143 11.31 -19.16 5.94
CA ALA A 143 10.29 -20.21 6.07
C ALA A 143 10.24 -20.85 7.48
N LYS A 144 11.25 -20.61 8.33
CA LYS A 144 11.23 -21.04 9.75
C LYS A 144 10.30 -20.21 10.62
N ALA A 145 9.89 -19.02 10.16
CA ALA A 145 8.91 -18.20 10.86
C ALA A 145 7.58 -18.97 11.00
N PRO A 146 6.97 -19.02 12.18
CA PRO A 146 5.72 -19.72 12.38
C PRO A 146 4.63 -19.14 11.48
N PHE A 147 4.08 -19.96 10.59
CA PHE A 147 2.97 -19.58 9.74
C PHE A 147 2.12 -20.81 9.41
N SER A 148 0.83 -20.74 9.72
CA SER A 148 -0.16 -21.71 9.31
C SER A 148 -1.04 -21.12 8.22
N LEU A 149 -0.97 -21.67 7.02
CA LEU A 149 -1.81 -21.23 5.90
C LEU A 149 -3.30 -21.51 6.17
N GLU A 150 -3.61 -22.57 6.90
CA GLU A 150 -4.98 -22.91 7.28
C GLU A 150 -5.55 -21.89 8.25
N ASP A 151 -4.84 -21.60 9.36
CA ASP A 151 -5.26 -20.59 10.33
C ASP A 151 -5.38 -19.21 9.67
N TYR A 152 -4.46 -18.86 8.78
CA TYR A 152 -4.51 -17.60 8.02
C TYR A 152 -5.78 -17.50 7.16
N LYS A 153 -6.12 -18.57 6.44
CA LYS A 153 -7.34 -18.63 5.63
C LYS A 153 -8.60 -18.57 6.50
N ASP A 154 -8.60 -19.30 7.59
CA ASP A 154 -9.73 -19.34 8.52
C ASP A 154 -9.95 -17.98 9.20
N ALA A 155 -8.89 -17.32 9.63
CA ALA A 155 -8.97 -15.98 10.25
C ALA A 155 -9.54 -14.93 9.28
N LEU A 156 -9.17 -14.99 8.01
CA LEU A 156 -9.63 -14.07 6.96
C LEU A 156 -10.92 -14.54 6.28
N LYS A 157 -11.41 -15.76 6.57
CA LYS A 157 -12.55 -16.39 5.91
C LYS A 157 -12.42 -16.45 4.38
N ILE A 158 -11.24 -16.83 3.90
CA ILE A 158 -10.92 -16.98 2.47
C ILE A 158 -10.65 -18.44 2.12
N ASN A 159 -11.03 -18.85 0.93
CA ASN A 159 -10.82 -20.24 0.47
C ASN A 159 -9.42 -20.47 -0.11
N ALA A 160 -8.77 -19.42 -0.61
CA ALA A 160 -7.45 -19.50 -1.23
C ALA A 160 -6.68 -18.20 -0.99
N VAL A 161 -5.35 -18.28 -1.00
CA VAL A 161 -4.45 -17.14 -1.05
C VAL A 161 -4.18 -16.73 -2.50
N TYR A 162 -3.84 -15.47 -2.71
CA TYR A 162 -3.57 -14.89 -4.01
C TYR A 162 -2.21 -14.15 -3.99
N GLY A 163 -1.61 -13.93 -5.16
CA GLY A 163 -0.39 -13.13 -5.30
C GLY A 163 0.66 -13.80 -6.20
N GLU A 164 1.84 -13.22 -6.29
CA GLU A 164 2.90 -13.60 -7.20
C GLU A 164 3.27 -15.08 -7.07
N LYS A 165 3.27 -15.80 -8.21
CA LYS A 165 3.56 -17.23 -8.28
C LYS A 165 5.02 -17.52 -7.93
N GLY A 166 5.25 -18.61 -7.21
CA GLY A 166 6.60 -19.02 -6.80
C GLY A 166 7.05 -18.47 -5.45
N TYR A 167 6.21 -17.65 -4.80
CA TYR A 167 6.46 -17.09 -3.46
C TYR A 167 5.40 -17.53 -2.47
N SER A 168 5.81 -17.77 -1.24
CA SER A 168 4.91 -18.05 -0.11
C SER A 168 4.15 -16.77 0.32
N THR A 169 3.10 -16.93 1.13
CA THR A 169 2.32 -15.80 1.66
C THR A 169 3.21 -14.83 2.46
N ASN A 170 4.12 -15.36 3.29
CA ASN A 170 5.05 -14.54 4.06
C ASN A 170 6.00 -13.75 3.16
N GLU A 171 6.52 -14.36 2.11
CA GLU A 171 7.39 -13.67 1.15
C GLU A 171 6.63 -12.57 0.40
N ARG A 172 5.40 -12.82 -0.05
CA ARG A 172 4.55 -11.81 -0.72
C ARG A 172 4.27 -10.61 0.18
N ASN A 173 4.11 -10.85 1.47
CA ASN A 173 3.80 -9.79 2.45
C ASN A 173 5.04 -9.06 2.97
N SER A 174 6.25 -9.50 2.65
CA SER A 174 7.50 -8.93 3.20
C SER A 174 8.51 -8.51 2.14
N ILE A 175 9.01 -9.47 1.34
CA ILE A 175 10.14 -9.26 0.43
C ILE A 175 9.75 -9.07 -1.03
N ARG A 176 8.46 -9.20 -1.37
CA ARG A 176 7.99 -8.94 -2.72
C ARG A 176 7.20 -7.64 -2.79
N PRO A 177 7.42 -6.84 -3.82
CA PRO A 177 6.61 -5.64 -4.04
C PRO A 177 5.19 -6.05 -4.46
N THR A 178 4.20 -5.19 -4.18
CA THR A 178 2.81 -5.43 -4.58
C THR A 178 2.21 -4.20 -5.22
N LEU A 179 1.16 -4.40 -6.02
CA LEU A 179 0.34 -3.33 -6.60
C LEU A 179 -1.12 -3.68 -6.33
N ASP A 180 -1.81 -2.79 -5.63
CA ASP A 180 -3.20 -2.99 -5.22
C ASP A 180 -4.07 -1.77 -5.59
N VAL A 181 -5.28 -2.04 -6.09
CA VAL A 181 -6.28 -1.01 -6.35
C VAL A 181 -7.09 -0.79 -5.07
N ASN A 182 -6.92 0.37 -4.44
CA ASN A 182 -7.56 0.73 -3.19
C ASN A 182 -8.96 1.34 -3.37
N GLY A 183 -9.24 1.84 -4.58
CA GLY A 183 -10.54 2.38 -4.95
C GLY A 183 -10.67 2.51 -6.46
N ILE A 184 -11.88 2.32 -6.96
CA ILE A 184 -12.23 2.54 -8.36
C ILE A 184 -13.63 3.12 -8.42
N TRP A 185 -13.84 4.17 -9.22
CA TRP A 185 -15.17 4.79 -9.33
C TRP A 185 -15.33 5.49 -10.70
N GLY A 186 -16.60 5.74 -11.02
CA GLY A 186 -17.05 6.39 -12.25
C GLY A 186 -18.48 5.97 -12.58
N GLY A 187 -19.12 6.71 -13.48
CA GLY A 187 -20.47 6.40 -13.91
C GLY A 187 -21.55 6.67 -12.86
N TYR A 188 -22.66 5.96 -13.00
CA TYR A 188 -23.81 6.13 -12.13
C TYR A 188 -23.78 5.13 -10.96
N THR A 189 -23.82 5.66 -9.75
CA THR A 189 -23.77 4.89 -8.49
C THR A 189 -25.02 5.08 -7.64
N GLY A 190 -26.03 5.83 -8.13
CA GLY A 190 -27.31 6.03 -7.43
C GLY A 190 -28.24 4.84 -7.54
N GLU A 191 -29.38 4.93 -6.86
CA GLU A 191 -30.42 3.90 -6.91
C GLU A 191 -31.06 3.80 -8.31
N GLY A 192 -31.40 2.57 -8.73
CA GLY A 192 -32.01 2.29 -10.01
C GLY A 192 -31.01 2.16 -11.16
N ALA A 193 -31.50 2.14 -12.40
CA ALA A 193 -30.70 1.97 -13.61
C ALA A 193 -30.56 3.29 -14.38
N LYS A 194 -29.33 3.56 -14.88
CA LYS A 194 -29.08 4.67 -15.80
C LYS A 194 -28.18 4.21 -16.95
N THR A 195 -28.65 4.37 -18.17
CA THR A 195 -27.93 3.98 -19.38
C THR A 195 -26.90 5.04 -19.76
N VAL A 196 -25.79 5.12 -19.04
CA VAL A 196 -24.77 6.16 -19.18
C VAL A 196 -23.42 5.58 -19.61
N ILE A 197 -22.74 6.30 -20.49
CA ILE A 197 -21.28 6.23 -20.69
C ILE A 197 -20.71 7.43 -19.97
N ALA A 198 -19.99 7.21 -18.88
CA ALA A 198 -19.39 8.29 -18.12
C ALA A 198 -18.34 9.04 -18.92
N SER A 199 -18.19 10.32 -18.66
CA SER A 199 -17.09 11.13 -19.23
C SER A 199 -15.73 10.83 -18.60
N LYS A 200 -15.70 10.34 -17.36
CA LYS A 200 -14.49 10.06 -16.61
C LYS A 200 -14.61 8.79 -15.75
N ALA A 201 -13.47 8.17 -15.49
CA ALA A 201 -13.32 7.09 -14.52
C ALA A 201 -12.01 7.28 -13.74
N TYR A 202 -11.98 6.81 -12.48
CA TYR A 202 -10.88 7.06 -11.56
C TYR A 202 -10.47 5.79 -10.84
N ALA A 203 -9.21 5.69 -10.47
CA ALA A 203 -8.76 4.69 -9.51
C ALA A 203 -7.67 5.25 -8.58
N LYS A 204 -7.61 4.70 -7.37
CA LYS A 204 -6.52 4.87 -6.41
C LYS A 204 -5.74 3.58 -6.36
N ILE A 205 -4.43 3.69 -6.52
CA ILE A 205 -3.54 2.54 -6.63
C ILE A 205 -2.36 2.74 -5.69
N SER A 206 -2.07 1.74 -4.89
CA SER A 206 -0.89 1.70 -4.03
C SER A 206 0.08 0.62 -4.50
N MET A 207 1.36 0.94 -4.47
CA MET A 207 2.45 0.00 -4.72
C MET A 207 3.29 -0.10 -3.47
N ARG A 208 3.32 -1.27 -2.82
CA ARG A 208 4.23 -1.54 -1.70
C ARG A 208 5.59 -1.91 -2.24
N LEU A 209 6.60 -1.19 -1.80
CA LEU A 209 7.97 -1.28 -2.31
C LEU A 209 8.86 -2.06 -1.34
N VAL A 210 9.87 -2.72 -1.89
CA VAL A 210 10.87 -3.47 -1.13
C VAL A 210 12.23 -2.76 -1.21
N PRO A 211 13.26 -3.19 -0.44
CA PRO A 211 14.57 -2.57 -0.50
C PRO A 211 15.09 -2.35 -1.92
N ASN A 212 15.81 -1.24 -2.12
CA ASN A 212 16.40 -0.78 -3.38
C ASN A 212 15.40 -0.21 -4.41
N GLN A 213 14.10 -0.17 -4.13
CA GLN A 213 13.14 0.53 -4.97
C GLN A 213 12.95 1.98 -4.48
N ASP A 214 13.17 2.94 -5.36
CA ASP A 214 12.88 4.36 -5.11
C ASP A 214 11.43 4.69 -5.47
N CYS A 215 10.68 5.31 -4.58
CA CYS A 215 9.26 5.59 -4.78
C CYS A 215 8.99 6.60 -5.91
N HIS A 216 9.91 7.51 -6.20
CA HIS A 216 9.76 8.47 -7.30
C HIS A 216 10.03 7.78 -8.65
N GLU A 217 11.05 6.91 -8.70
CA GLU A 217 11.34 6.10 -9.87
C GLU A 217 10.15 5.19 -10.20
N ILE A 218 9.65 4.44 -9.24
CA ILE A 218 8.49 3.55 -9.43
C ILE A 218 7.24 4.32 -9.87
N THR A 219 6.98 5.49 -9.28
CA THR A 219 5.88 6.35 -9.72
C THR A 219 6.04 6.77 -11.19
N SER A 220 7.27 7.11 -11.61
CA SER A 220 7.56 7.49 -12.99
C SER A 220 7.39 6.32 -13.98
N LEU A 221 7.85 5.12 -13.60
CA LEU A 221 7.66 3.90 -14.39
C LEU A 221 6.17 3.56 -14.53
N PHE A 222 5.42 3.63 -13.43
CA PHE A 222 3.97 3.44 -13.43
C PHE A 222 3.30 4.40 -14.42
N LYS A 223 3.58 5.70 -14.28
CA LYS A 223 3.01 6.74 -15.15
C LYS A 223 3.27 6.45 -16.62
N THR A 224 4.53 6.24 -16.97
CA THR A 224 4.96 5.96 -18.35
C THR A 224 4.24 4.73 -18.90
N HIS A 225 4.18 3.64 -18.13
CA HIS A 225 3.51 2.42 -18.54
C HIS A 225 2.00 2.63 -18.68
N PHE A 226 1.36 3.20 -17.65
CA PHE A 226 -0.09 3.43 -17.64
C PHE A 226 -0.53 4.33 -18.80
N GLU A 227 0.27 5.33 -19.14
CA GLU A 227 0.06 6.16 -20.32
C GLU A 227 0.21 5.37 -21.62
N SER A 228 1.15 4.46 -21.70
CA SER A 228 1.43 3.69 -22.92
C SER A 228 0.35 2.66 -23.25
N ILE A 229 -0.34 2.11 -22.26
CA ILE A 229 -1.39 1.09 -22.43
C ILE A 229 -2.78 1.68 -22.65
N ALA A 230 -2.95 3.00 -22.58
CA ALA A 230 -4.22 3.65 -22.84
C ALA A 230 -4.54 3.62 -24.33
N PRO A 231 -5.76 3.19 -24.74
CA PRO A 231 -6.15 3.15 -26.13
C PRO A 231 -6.40 4.56 -26.68
N GLU A 232 -6.41 4.68 -28.01
CA GLU A 232 -6.90 5.88 -28.68
C GLU A 232 -8.35 6.19 -28.27
N GLY A 233 -8.70 7.48 -28.19
CA GLY A 233 -10.05 7.94 -27.85
C GLY A 233 -10.29 8.22 -26.37
N VAL A 234 -9.26 8.06 -25.51
CA VAL A 234 -9.27 8.55 -24.13
C VAL A 234 -8.01 9.36 -23.85
N THR A 235 -8.15 10.35 -22.96
CA THR A 235 -7.03 11.03 -22.31
C THR A 235 -6.89 10.54 -20.87
N ARG A 236 -5.71 10.65 -20.31
CA ARG A 236 -5.38 10.18 -18.96
C ARG A 236 -4.52 11.21 -18.25
N SER A 237 -4.68 11.28 -16.96
CA SER A 237 -3.77 11.99 -16.05
C SER A 237 -3.50 11.13 -14.82
N GLU A 238 -2.38 11.37 -14.21
CA GLU A 238 -1.98 10.75 -12.94
C GLU A 238 -1.53 11.85 -12.00
N GLU A 239 -1.96 11.79 -10.76
CA GLU A 239 -1.54 12.66 -9.68
C GLU A 239 -0.93 11.81 -8.56
N ARG A 240 0.24 12.21 -8.09
CA ARG A 240 0.85 11.63 -6.90
C ARG A 240 0.21 12.23 -5.65
N ARG A 241 -0.16 11.38 -4.71
CA ARG A 241 -0.67 11.77 -3.38
C ARG A 241 0.21 11.24 -2.26
#